data_cc5d3e54c569270acf439b8725c5097e
#
_entry.id   cc5d3e54c569270acf439b8725c5097e
#
_cell.length_a   1.000
_cell.length_b   1.000
_cell.length_c   1.000
_cell.angle_alpha   90.00
_cell.angle_beta   90.00
_cell.angle_gamma   90.00
#
_symmetry.space_group_name_H-M   'P 1'
#
loop_
_entity.id
_entity.type
_entity.pdbx_description
1 polymer ?
#
loop_
_entity_poly.entity_id
_entity_poly.type
_entity_poly.pdbx_seq_one_letter_code
_entity_poly.pdbx_strand_id
1 'polypeptide(L)'
;TWTAVGAAQGITNTGRTLVGVSPANPDYVYVVQASGSLFGRMYKSTDAGLTFTTTVVGNPASGTNYFGYETNGTGTTGQATYDMAIDVSPVNAAEVYIAGIICWKSINEATSFTAITAWSLPNTIGYNHADVHGLFWINSSIYSLSDGGIYKSMDNGDNWTDLSTGLGIRQF
;
A
#
# COMPACT_ATOMS: atom_id res chain seq x y z
N THR A 1 -6.15 28.25 0.50
CA THR A 1 -4.85 28.32 1.23
C THR A 1 -4.45 26.92 1.64
N TRP A 2 -3.20 26.54 1.40
CA TRP A 2 -2.64 25.25 1.86
C TRP A 2 -2.02 25.44 3.25
N THR A 3 -2.29 24.50 4.15
CA THR A 3 -1.67 24.44 5.48
C THR A 3 -0.78 23.20 5.55
N ALA A 4 0.43 23.35 6.05
CA ALA A 4 1.34 22.23 6.24
C ALA A 4 0.82 21.29 7.33
N VAL A 5 0.83 20.01 7.06
CA VAL A 5 0.54 18.94 8.03
C VAL A 5 1.87 18.30 8.43
N GLY A 6 2.13 18.18 9.73
CA GLY A 6 3.41 17.68 10.22
C GLY A 6 3.32 17.18 11.67
N ALA A 7 4.39 17.37 12.43
CA ALA A 7 4.51 16.86 13.80
C ALA A 7 3.38 17.36 14.73
N ALA A 8 2.94 18.60 14.56
CA ALA A 8 1.83 19.17 15.35
C ALA A 8 0.49 18.46 15.09
N GLN A 9 0.33 17.82 13.95
CA GLN A 9 -0.83 17.01 13.56
C GLN A 9 -0.60 15.50 13.76
N GLY A 10 0.52 15.10 14.32
CA GLY A 10 0.83 13.69 14.63
C GLY A 10 1.73 12.97 13.60
N ILE A 11 2.09 13.59 12.48
CA ILE A 11 3.00 13.00 11.48
C ILE A 11 4.44 13.36 11.82
N THR A 12 5.21 12.39 12.27
CA THR A 12 6.54 12.62 12.86
C THR A 12 7.73 12.17 12.00
N ASN A 13 7.49 11.45 10.91
CA ASN A 13 8.55 10.98 10.01
C ASN A 13 8.67 11.90 8.78
N THR A 14 9.79 11.84 8.06
CA THR A 14 10.12 12.68 6.90
C THR A 14 10.43 11.88 5.63
N GLY A 15 10.12 10.57 5.60
CA GLY A 15 10.34 9.72 4.43
C GLY A 15 9.38 10.00 3.26
N ARG A 16 9.57 9.28 2.15
CA ARG A 16 8.60 9.28 1.04
C ARG A 16 7.21 8.98 1.58
N THR A 17 6.23 9.75 1.17
CA THR A 17 4.89 9.76 1.77
C THR A 17 3.82 9.67 0.69
N LEU A 18 2.84 8.80 0.89
CA LEU A 18 1.62 8.73 0.07
C LEU A 18 0.39 8.84 0.96
N VAL A 19 -0.71 9.29 0.36
CA VAL A 19 -2.00 9.51 1.03
C VAL A 19 -3.07 8.68 0.34
N GLY A 20 -3.91 8.00 1.13
CA GLY A 20 -5.08 7.26 0.67
C GLY A 20 -6.35 7.77 1.37
N VAL A 21 -7.43 7.87 0.61
CA VAL A 21 -8.75 8.30 1.10
C VAL A 21 -9.83 7.42 0.50
N SER A 22 -11.03 7.41 1.10
CA SER A 22 -12.16 6.62 0.62
C SER A 22 -13.43 7.47 0.59
N PRO A 23 -14.24 7.36 -0.48
CA PRO A 23 -15.57 7.96 -0.50
C PRO A 23 -16.54 7.31 0.52
N ALA A 24 -16.25 6.10 1.01
CA ALA A 24 -17.05 5.44 2.03
C ALA A 24 -17.04 6.17 3.38
N ASN A 25 -15.95 6.89 3.69
CA ASN A 25 -15.86 7.77 4.85
C ASN A 25 -14.81 8.87 4.59
N PRO A 26 -15.23 10.09 4.23
CA PRO A 26 -14.31 11.18 3.88
C PRO A 26 -13.51 11.72 5.09
N ASP A 27 -13.90 11.41 6.32
CA ASP A 27 -13.15 11.79 7.53
C ASP A 27 -11.91 10.90 7.73
N TYR A 28 -11.88 9.73 7.08
CA TYR A 28 -10.73 8.82 7.15
C TYR A 28 -9.68 9.18 6.10
N VAL A 29 -8.51 9.55 6.59
CA VAL A 29 -7.33 9.80 5.75
C VAL A 29 -6.19 8.91 6.25
N TYR A 30 -5.61 8.15 5.34
CA TYR A 30 -4.46 7.29 5.64
C TYR A 30 -3.20 7.88 5.03
N VAL A 31 -2.11 7.79 5.78
CA VAL A 31 -0.78 8.24 5.32
C VAL A 31 0.21 7.12 5.56
N VAL A 32 0.86 6.65 4.48
CA VAL A 32 1.95 5.70 4.56
C VAL A 32 3.27 6.41 4.30
N GLN A 33 4.28 6.11 5.11
CA GLN A 33 5.62 6.68 4.98
C GLN A 33 6.69 5.61 4.94
N ALA A 34 7.69 5.85 4.09
CA ALA A 34 8.92 5.08 4.05
C ALA A 34 9.93 5.55 5.11
N SER A 35 10.82 4.66 5.54
CA SER A 35 12.03 4.95 6.29
C SER A 35 13.22 4.44 5.48
N GLY A 36 13.84 5.31 4.70
CA GLY A 36 14.76 4.89 3.64
C GLY A 36 14.03 3.98 2.65
N SER A 37 14.57 2.80 2.40
CA SER A 37 13.95 1.79 1.51
C SER A 37 12.92 0.88 2.19
N LEU A 38 12.70 1.04 3.50
CA LEU A 38 11.81 0.18 4.28
C LEU A 38 10.47 0.85 4.56
N PHE A 39 9.49 0.06 5.00
CA PHE A 39 8.27 0.60 5.59
C PHE A 39 8.61 1.37 6.87
N GLY A 40 8.16 2.61 6.96
CA GLY A 40 8.41 3.47 8.10
C GLY A 40 7.25 3.52 9.07
N ARG A 41 6.13 4.07 8.64
CA ARG A 41 4.94 4.24 9.47
C ARG A 41 3.67 4.26 8.64
N MET A 42 2.59 3.88 9.30
CA MET A 42 1.23 4.11 8.86
C MET A 42 0.53 5.01 9.86
N TYR A 43 -0.20 5.97 9.34
CA TYR A 43 -1.01 6.90 10.15
C TYR A 43 -2.44 6.87 9.65
N LYS A 44 -3.37 7.16 10.57
CA LYS A 44 -4.79 7.36 10.28
C LYS A 44 -5.28 8.66 10.90
N SER A 45 -6.08 9.38 10.14
CA SER A 45 -6.96 10.46 10.60
C SER A 45 -8.40 9.97 10.63
N THR A 46 -9.20 10.52 11.54
CA THR A 46 -10.64 10.36 11.61
C THR A 46 -11.39 11.70 11.61
N ASP A 47 -10.69 12.76 11.25
CA ASP A 47 -11.15 14.14 11.26
C ASP A 47 -10.75 14.90 9.99
N ALA A 48 -10.84 14.20 8.83
CA ALA A 48 -10.53 14.75 7.50
C ALA A 48 -9.10 15.29 7.37
N GLY A 49 -8.13 14.69 8.08
CA GLY A 49 -6.71 15.04 7.99
C GLY A 49 -6.27 16.18 8.92
N LEU A 50 -7.09 16.59 9.89
CA LEU A 50 -6.72 17.61 10.84
C LEU A 50 -5.74 17.09 11.90
N THR A 51 -5.92 15.83 12.33
CA THR A 51 -5.00 15.14 13.24
C THR A 51 -4.77 13.69 12.80
N PHE A 52 -3.61 13.13 13.17
CA PHE A 52 -3.22 11.77 12.79
C PHE A 52 -2.71 10.99 14.00
N THR A 53 -3.06 9.72 14.04
CA THR A 53 -2.50 8.74 14.98
C THR A 53 -1.69 7.69 14.22
N THR A 54 -0.57 7.26 14.79
CA THR A 54 0.21 6.15 14.22
C THR A 54 -0.53 4.84 14.47
N THR A 55 -0.78 4.06 13.41
CA THR A 55 -1.41 2.74 13.51
C THR A 55 -0.39 1.60 13.48
N VAL A 56 0.68 1.75 12.65
CA VAL A 56 1.78 0.77 12.57
C VAL A 56 3.12 1.49 12.52
N VAL A 57 4.11 0.94 13.22
CA VAL A 57 5.52 1.33 13.12
C VAL A 57 6.30 0.21 12.44
N GLY A 58 7.11 0.56 11.46
CA GLY A 58 7.98 -0.36 10.75
C GLY A 58 9.03 -0.97 11.68
N ASN A 59 9.05 -2.29 11.76
CA ASN A 59 10.04 -3.06 12.48
C ASN A 59 10.20 -4.45 11.84
N PRO A 60 11.26 -4.69 11.06
CA PRO A 60 11.48 -5.99 10.42
C PRO A 60 11.48 -7.17 11.39
N ALA A 61 11.98 -6.97 12.63
CA ALA A 61 12.02 -8.03 13.63
C ALA A 61 10.64 -8.47 14.12
N SER A 62 9.61 -7.64 13.95
CA SER A 62 8.21 -7.95 14.27
C SER A 62 7.32 -8.19 13.03
N GLY A 63 7.93 -8.33 11.84
CA GLY A 63 7.18 -8.61 10.62
C GLY A 63 6.38 -7.42 10.08
N THR A 64 6.85 -6.19 10.30
CA THR A 64 6.17 -4.99 9.81
C THR A 64 6.99 -4.18 8.79
N ASN A 65 7.86 -4.84 8.00
CA ASN A 65 8.46 -4.23 6.82
C ASN A 65 7.64 -4.58 5.56
N TYR A 66 6.56 -3.87 5.32
CA TYR A 66 5.65 -4.12 4.20
C TYR A 66 6.20 -3.71 2.82
N PHE A 67 7.35 -3.03 2.77
CA PHE A 67 8.05 -2.68 1.52
C PHE A 67 9.30 -3.55 1.29
N GLY A 68 9.39 -4.66 2.01
CA GLY A 68 10.43 -5.68 1.83
C GLY A 68 10.01 -6.79 0.87
N TYR A 69 10.92 -7.76 0.71
CA TYR A 69 10.79 -8.89 -0.22
C TYR A 69 10.03 -10.08 0.38
N GLU A 70 9.81 -10.08 1.69
CA GLU A 70 9.28 -11.22 2.42
C GLU A 70 7.79 -11.04 2.71
N THR A 71 6.96 -12.03 2.37
CA THR A 71 5.49 -12.02 2.60
C THR A 71 5.09 -12.03 4.07
N ASN A 72 6.03 -12.25 4.98
CA ASN A 72 5.84 -12.15 6.43
C ASN A 72 6.34 -10.82 7.03
N GLY A 73 6.86 -9.90 6.21
CA GLY A 73 7.33 -8.58 6.62
C GLY A 73 8.62 -8.57 7.46
N THR A 74 9.38 -9.67 7.54
CA THR A 74 10.59 -9.78 8.40
C THR A 74 11.89 -9.35 7.71
N GLY A 75 11.88 -9.09 6.41
CA GLY A 75 13.05 -8.68 5.65
C GLY A 75 13.64 -7.34 6.10
N THR A 76 14.97 -7.21 6.08
CA THR A 76 15.69 -5.99 6.46
C THR A 76 16.09 -5.12 5.26
N THR A 77 15.64 -5.48 4.07
CA THR A 77 15.82 -4.74 2.81
C THR A 77 14.45 -4.40 2.21
N GLY A 78 14.41 -3.47 1.28
CA GLY A 78 13.17 -3.07 0.61
C GLY A 78 13.41 -2.02 -0.47
N GLN A 79 12.36 -1.59 -1.14
CA GLN A 79 12.41 -0.69 -2.28
C GLN A 79 11.49 0.54 -2.16
N ALA A 80 11.04 0.92 -0.97
CA ALA A 80 10.09 2.04 -0.79
C ALA A 80 10.53 3.38 -1.39
N THR A 81 11.80 3.54 -1.73
CA THR A 81 12.29 4.70 -2.48
C THR A 81 11.95 4.64 -3.96
N TYR A 82 11.76 3.44 -4.50
CA TYR A 82 11.46 3.19 -5.91
C TYR A 82 9.97 2.94 -6.14
N ASP A 83 9.41 1.95 -5.49
CA ASP A 83 8.04 1.48 -5.63
C ASP A 83 7.26 1.67 -4.31
N MET A 84 6.12 2.29 -4.39
CA MET A 84 5.24 2.52 -3.24
C MET A 84 3.87 2.96 -3.73
N ALA A 85 2.83 2.29 -3.27
CA ALA A 85 1.45 2.60 -3.60
C ALA A 85 0.54 2.47 -2.37
N ILE A 86 -0.57 3.18 -2.37
CA ILE A 86 -1.67 3.05 -1.41
C ILE A 86 -2.99 3.34 -2.13
N ASP A 87 -4.01 2.57 -1.80
CA ASP A 87 -5.41 2.93 -2.09
C ASP A 87 -6.34 2.37 -1.00
N VAL A 88 -7.55 2.89 -0.92
CA VAL A 88 -8.54 2.54 0.11
C VAL A 88 -9.82 2.10 -0.58
N SER A 89 -10.46 1.04 -0.07
CA SER A 89 -11.70 0.52 -0.63
C SER A 89 -12.78 1.61 -0.71
N PRO A 90 -13.42 1.79 -1.88
CA PRO A 90 -14.44 2.82 -2.06
C PRO A 90 -15.75 2.54 -1.33
N VAL A 91 -15.92 1.33 -0.80
CA VAL A 91 -17.14 0.87 -0.11
C VAL A 91 -16.91 0.56 1.37
N ASN A 92 -15.65 0.48 1.81
CA ASN A 92 -15.27 0.20 3.19
C ASN A 92 -13.98 0.93 3.57
N ALA A 93 -14.09 2.07 4.24
CA ALA A 93 -12.92 2.88 4.62
C ALA A 93 -11.96 2.20 5.63
N ALA A 94 -12.36 1.09 6.24
CA ALA A 94 -11.46 0.28 7.09
C ALA A 94 -10.53 -0.64 6.28
N GLU A 95 -10.79 -0.81 4.98
CA GLU A 95 -10.06 -1.71 4.10
C GLU A 95 -9.04 -0.91 3.28
N VAL A 96 -7.75 -1.10 3.61
CA VAL A 96 -6.63 -0.33 3.07
C VAL A 96 -5.65 -1.26 2.37
N TYR A 97 -5.17 -0.84 1.21
CA TYR A 97 -4.19 -1.57 0.40
C TYR A 97 -2.92 -0.73 0.28
N ILE A 98 -1.78 -1.35 0.52
CA ILE A 98 -0.46 -0.78 0.24
C ILE A 98 0.35 -1.75 -0.61
N ALA A 99 1.26 -1.24 -1.40
CA ALA A 99 2.13 -2.07 -2.23
C ALA A 99 3.49 -1.42 -2.45
N GLY A 100 4.42 -2.24 -2.77
CA GLY A 100 5.75 -2.03 -3.27
C GLY A 100 6.14 -3.30 -4.02
N ILE A 101 7.07 -4.11 -3.51
CA ILE A 101 7.39 -5.42 -4.06
C ILE A 101 6.19 -6.39 -3.94
N ILE A 102 5.45 -6.28 -2.85
CA ILE A 102 4.31 -7.12 -2.47
C ILE A 102 3.11 -6.22 -2.24
N CYS A 103 1.92 -6.67 -2.63
CA CYS A 103 0.66 -6.03 -2.24
C CYS A 103 0.19 -6.59 -0.89
N TRP A 104 -0.23 -5.69 -0.02
CA TRP A 104 -0.72 -5.98 1.32
C TRP A 104 -2.10 -5.38 1.52
N LYS A 105 -2.92 -6.08 2.27
CA LYS A 105 -4.30 -5.68 2.61
C LYS A 105 -4.47 -5.61 4.12
N SER A 106 -5.10 -4.53 4.57
CA SER A 106 -5.64 -4.37 5.92
C SER A 106 -7.17 -4.36 5.85
N ILE A 107 -7.83 -4.97 6.82
CA ILE A 107 -9.30 -4.91 7.01
C ILE A 107 -9.69 -4.27 8.34
N ASN A 108 -8.71 -3.70 9.05
CA ASN A 108 -8.85 -3.21 10.41
C ASN A 108 -8.26 -1.79 10.58
N GLU A 109 -8.56 -0.92 9.60
CA GLU A 109 -8.17 0.49 9.66
C GLU A 109 -6.65 0.69 9.67
N ALA A 110 -5.94 -0.13 8.89
CA ALA A 110 -4.49 -0.11 8.76
C ALA A 110 -3.72 -0.35 10.07
N THR A 111 -4.27 -1.12 11.02
CA THR A 111 -3.58 -1.52 12.24
C THR A 111 -2.72 -2.77 12.06
N SER A 112 -3.00 -3.57 11.05
CA SER A 112 -2.15 -4.68 10.58
C SER A 112 -2.43 -4.97 9.11
N PHE A 113 -1.47 -5.63 8.44
CA PHE A 113 -1.58 -5.99 7.03
C PHE A 113 -1.24 -7.46 6.82
N THR A 114 -1.91 -8.06 5.84
CA THR A 114 -1.63 -9.41 5.34
C THR A 114 -1.20 -9.32 3.88
N ALA A 115 -0.16 -10.05 3.48
CA ALA A 115 0.27 -10.14 2.10
C ALA A 115 -0.82 -10.83 1.25
N ILE A 116 -1.18 -10.20 0.12
CA ILE A 116 -2.17 -10.71 -0.83
C ILE A 116 -1.56 -11.07 -2.18
N THR A 117 -0.26 -10.81 -2.37
CA THR A 117 0.50 -11.25 -3.54
C THR A 117 1.84 -11.85 -3.12
N ALA A 118 2.44 -12.64 -4.03
CA ALA A 118 3.81 -13.13 -3.90
C ALA A 118 4.49 -13.03 -5.26
N TRP A 119 5.41 -12.10 -5.41
CA TRP A 119 6.11 -11.82 -6.67
C TRP A 119 6.96 -13.00 -7.18
N SER A 120 7.51 -13.80 -6.28
CA SER A 120 8.37 -14.96 -6.60
C SER A 120 7.64 -16.31 -6.61
N LEU A 121 6.36 -16.34 -6.24
CA LEU A 121 5.58 -17.57 -6.06
C LEU A 121 4.22 -17.47 -6.77
N PRO A 122 4.19 -17.50 -8.10
CA PRO A 122 3.01 -17.14 -8.89
C PRO A 122 1.76 -18.02 -8.66
N ASN A 123 1.86 -19.12 -7.91
CA ASN A 123 0.76 -20.06 -7.73
C ASN A 123 0.30 -20.21 -6.27
N THR A 124 0.70 -19.35 -5.33
CA THR A 124 0.42 -19.54 -3.89
C THR A 124 -0.63 -18.60 -3.31
N ILE A 125 -0.50 -17.30 -3.50
CA ILE A 125 -1.42 -16.27 -2.94
C ILE A 125 -1.84 -15.23 -3.98
N GLY A 126 -2.00 -15.66 -5.21
CA GLY A 126 -2.15 -14.75 -6.33
C GLY A 126 -0.81 -14.19 -6.81
N TYR A 127 -0.67 -14.05 -8.09
CA TYR A 127 0.54 -13.46 -8.68
C TYR A 127 0.26 -12.04 -9.15
N ASN A 128 1.12 -11.13 -8.72
CA ASN A 128 1.27 -9.81 -9.27
C ASN A 128 2.78 -9.58 -9.40
N HIS A 129 3.23 -9.05 -10.52
CA HIS A 129 4.65 -8.72 -10.68
C HIS A 129 5.06 -7.74 -9.58
N ALA A 130 6.31 -7.85 -9.14
CA ALA A 130 6.91 -6.91 -8.18
C ALA A 130 6.92 -5.47 -8.70
N ASP A 131 7.39 -4.57 -7.85
CA ASP A 131 7.65 -3.17 -8.18
C ASP A 131 6.37 -2.44 -8.58
N VAL A 132 5.41 -2.41 -7.64
CA VAL A 132 4.09 -1.80 -7.83
C VAL A 132 4.18 -0.29 -7.55
N HIS A 133 3.89 0.50 -8.59
CA HIS A 133 3.92 1.96 -8.56
C HIS A 133 2.54 2.60 -8.35
N GLY A 134 1.48 1.82 -8.54
CA GLY A 134 0.12 2.32 -8.39
C GLY A 134 -0.89 1.24 -8.03
N LEU A 135 -1.82 1.60 -7.14
CA LEU A 135 -3.02 0.84 -6.83
C LEU A 135 -4.22 1.76 -7.09
N PHE A 136 -5.27 1.24 -7.74
CA PHE A 136 -6.44 2.04 -8.07
C PHE A 136 -7.71 1.22 -7.98
N TRP A 137 -8.67 1.70 -7.20
CA TRP A 137 -10.02 1.20 -7.26
C TRP A 137 -10.79 1.87 -8.41
N ILE A 138 -11.29 1.05 -9.32
CA ILE A 138 -12.16 1.50 -10.41
C ILE A 138 -13.43 0.65 -10.35
N ASN A 139 -14.55 1.27 -10.03
CA ASN A 139 -15.80 0.59 -9.71
C ASN A 139 -15.59 -0.42 -8.54
N SER A 140 -15.86 -1.70 -8.76
CA SER A 140 -15.70 -2.79 -7.79
C SER A 140 -14.42 -3.60 -7.97
N SER A 141 -13.43 -3.10 -8.69
CA SER A 141 -12.18 -3.82 -8.98
C SER A 141 -10.98 -2.99 -8.53
N ILE A 142 -9.96 -3.66 -7.99
CA ILE A 142 -8.67 -3.04 -7.72
C ILE A 142 -7.70 -3.39 -8.86
N TYR A 143 -6.95 -2.39 -9.30
CA TYR A 143 -5.90 -2.52 -10.32
C TYR A 143 -4.55 -2.24 -9.68
N SER A 144 -3.57 -3.04 -10.05
CA SER A 144 -2.16 -2.86 -9.70
C SER A 144 -1.37 -2.58 -10.97
N LEU A 145 -0.56 -1.53 -10.93
CA LEU A 145 0.35 -1.14 -11.99
C LEU A 145 1.79 -1.34 -11.51
N SER A 146 2.51 -2.22 -12.19
CA SER A 146 3.87 -2.61 -11.82
C SER A 146 4.80 -2.58 -13.04
N ASP A 147 6.10 -2.80 -12.82
CA ASP A 147 7.07 -2.94 -13.92
C ASP A 147 6.75 -4.11 -14.86
N GLY A 148 6.02 -5.12 -14.37
CA GLY A 148 5.54 -6.26 -15.18
C GLY A 148 4.22 -6.02 -15.88
N GLY A 149 3.54 -4.88 -15.64
CA GLY A 149 2.31 -4.55 -16.33
C GLY A 149 1.13 -4.19 -15.43
N ILE A 150 -0.06 -4.48 -15.93
CA ILE A 150 -1.33 -4.18 -15.29
C ILE A 150 -2.01 -5.46 -14.84
N TYR A 151 -2.37 -5.53 -13.57
CA TYR A 151 -3.11 -6.63 -12.98
C TYR A 151 -4.43 -6.13 -12.41
N LYS A 152 -5.47 -6.95 -12.47
CA LYS A 152 -6.81 -6.65 -11.97
C LYS A 152 -7.29 -7.73 -11.02
N SER A 153 -7.85 -7.32 -9.89
CA SER A 153 -8.61 -8.18 -9.00
C SER A 153 -10.07 -7.70 -8.92
N MET A 154 -11.00 -8.66 -8.93
CA MET A 154 -12.45 -8.42 -8.76
C MET A 154 -12.98 -8.95 -7.42
N ASP A 155 -12.11 -9.48 -6.59
CA ASP A 155 -12.40 -10.13 -5.30
C ASP A 155 -11.53 -9.58 -4.16
N ASN A 156 -11.34 -8.25 -4.16
CA ASN A 156 -10.63 -7.53 -3.12
C ASN A 156 -9.16 -7.96 -2.93
N GLY A 157 -8.49 -8.36 -4.01
CA GLY A 157 -7.07 -8.74 -4.00
C GLY A 157 -6.80 -10.21 -3.75
N ASP A 158 -7.82 -11.07 -3.67
CA ASP A 158 -7.63 -12.50 -3.42
C ASP A 158 -7.09 -13.22 -4.67
N ASN A 159 -7.54 -12.82 -5.86
CA ASN A 159 -7.04 -13.32 -7.14
C ASN A 159 -6.75 -12.16 -8.11
N TRP A 160 -5.70 -12.32 -8.91
CA TRP A 160 -5.27 -11.32 -9.88
C TRP A 160 -5.26 -11.87 -11.30
N THR A 161 -5.72 -11.07 -12.26
CA THR A 161 -5.70 -11.36 -13.69
C THR A 161 -4.69 -10.42 -14.35
N ASP A 162 -3.75 -10.96 -15.08
CA ASP A 162 -2.81 -10.20 -15.90
C ASP A 162 -3.53 -9.63 -17.14
N LEU A 163 -3.50 -8.32 -17.28
CA LEU A 163 -4.06 -7.58 -18.42
C LEU A 163 -2.98 -7.05 -19.36
N SER A 164 -1.74 -7.48 -19.21
CA SER A 164 -0.58 -6.93 -19.91
C SER A 164 -0.44 -7.42 -21.35
N THR A 165 -1.21 -8.44 -21.77
CA THR A 165 -1.13 -9.01 -23.11
C THR A 165 -1.38 -7.95 -24.19
N GLY A 166 -0.41 -7.75 -25.06
CA GLY A 166 -0.46 -6.75 -26.14
C GLY A 166 0.00 -5.34 -25.73
N LEU A 167 0.36 -5.13 -24.48
CA LEU A 167 1.00 -3.90 -24.03
C LEU A 167 2.51 -3.96 -24.25
N GLY A 168 3.09 -2.86 -24.72
CA GLY A 168 4.55 -2.71 -24.84
C GLY A 168 5.17 -2.33 -23.49
N ILE A 169 5.18 -3.28 -22.56
CA ILE A 169 5.74 -3.04 -21.21
C ILE A 169 7.25 -3.18 -21.29
N ARG A 170 7.95 -2.12 -20.92
CA ARG A 170 9.42 -2.10 -20.87
C ARG A 170 9.87 -1.25 -19.68
N GLN A 171 10.77 -1.77 -18.91
CA GLN A 171 11.61 -1.00 -18.01
C GLN A 171 12.78 -0.43 -18.80
N PHE A 172 13.04 0.86 -18.66
CA PHE A 172 14.16 1.54 -19.33
C PHE A 172 15.26 1.84 -18.33
#